data_d212a53c14a4449b8948d4c53587d3ec
#
_entry.id   d212a53c14a4449b8948d4c53587d3ec
#
_cell.length_a   1.000
_cell.length_b   1.000
_cell.length_c   1.000
_cell.angle_alpha   90.00
_cell.angle_beta   90.00
_cell.angle_gamma   90.00
#
_symmetry.space_group_name_H-M   'P 1'
#
loop_
_entity.id
_entity.type
_entity.pdbx_description
1 polymer ?
#
loop_
_entity_poly.entity_id
_entity_poly.type
_entity_poly.pdbx_seq_one_letter_code
_entity_poly.pdbx_strand_id
1 'polypeptide(L)'
;MDINNLKFDEKGLIPAVVIDEKNGKVLTVAYMNRESLEISIKEKRTCFWSRSRGELWRKGETSVNVQHIVRIDTDCDMDALTVYVEKEGPACHTGNESCFFNNVYTNEEIAPAFSLEALQTLIEGRKTEKKEGSYTTYLF
;
A
#
# COMPACT_ATOMS: atom_id res chain seq x y z
N MET A 1 -11.98 7.18 15.24
CA MET A 1 -12.34 5.85 15.70
C MET A 1 -11.34 5.38 16.74
N ASP A 2 -11.82 4.58 17.68
CA ASP A 2 -10.97 4.17 18.79
C ASP A 2 -10.15 2.93 18.42
N ILE A 3 -8.87 2.98 18.66
CA ILE A 3 -7.98 1.86 18.46
C ILE A 3 -8.44 0.62 19.22
N ASN A 4 -9.10 0.82 20.34
CA ASN A 4 -9.60 -0.30 21.14
C ASN A 4 -10.65 -1.13 20.42
N ASN A 5 -11.22 -0.61 19.36
CA ASN A 5 -12.21 -1.34 18.57
C ASN A 5 -11.57 -2.24 17.52
N LEU A 6 -10.27 -2.12 17.31
CA LEU A 6 -9.59 -2.94 16.33
C LEU A 6 -9.42 -4.38 16.84
N LYS A 7 -9.47 -5.33 15.92
CA LYS A 7 -9.36 -6.73 16.27
C LYS A 7 -8.01 -7.26 15.86
N PHE A 8 -7.12 -7.36 16.84
CA PHE A 8 -5.82 -7.96 16.61
C PHE A 8 -5.96 -9.47 16.70
N ASP A 9 -5.08 -10.21 16.04
CA ASP A 9 -5.16 -11.67 16.05
C ASP A 9 -4.65 -12.22 17.39
N GLU A 10 -4.57 -13.54 17.51
CA GLU A 10 -4.18 -14.15 18.78
C GLU A 10 -2.74 -13.84 19.15
N LYS A 11 -1.94 -13.36 18.23
CA LYS A 11 -0.57 -12.95 18.52
C LYS A 11 -0.47 -11.45 18.75
N GLY A 12 -1.61 -10.77 18.75
CA GLY A 12 -1.64 -9.33 18.94
C GLY A 12 -1.25 -8.53 17.71
N LEU A 13 -1.41 -9.12 16.52
CA LEU A 13 -1.00 -8.48 15.27
C LEU A 13 -2.19 -8.16 14.39
N ILE A 14 -2.03 -7.14 13.56
CA ILE A 14 -3.02 -6.76 12.57
C ILE A 14 -2.28 -6.44 11.26
N PRO A 15 -2.74 -6.96 10.12
CA PRO A 15 -2.07 -6.66 8.85
C PRO A 15 -2.34 -5.22 8.43
N ALA A 16 -1.32 -4.60 7.87
CA ALA A 16 -1.37 -3.23 7.41
C ALA A 16 -0.92 -3.17 5.97
N VAL A 17 -1.81 -2.74 5.09
CA VAL A 17 -1.52 -2.55 3.68
C VAL A 17 -1.10 -1.10 3.51
N VAL A 18 0.14 -0.89 3.10
CA VAL A 18 0.68 0.46 2.95
C VAL A 18 0.47 0.91 1.51
N ILE A 19 -0.14 2.07 1.33
CA ILE A 19 -0.56 2.58 0.03
C ILE A 19 0.02 3.97 -0.19
N ASP A 20 0.54 4.20 -1.39
CA ASP A 20 1.02 5.53 -1.76
C ASP A 20 -0.19 6.44 -1.95
N GLU A 21 -0.29 7.46 -1.14
CA GLU A 21 -1.43 8.36 -1.17
C GLU A 21 -1.54 9.11 -2.51
N LYS A 22 -0.43 9.30 -3.17
CA LYS A 22 -0.40 10.04 -4.41
C LYS A 22 -1.03 9.31 -5.58
N ASN A 23 -0.80 8.02 -5.71
CA ASN A 23 -1.25 7.26 -6.87
C ASN A 23 -2.07 6.01 -6.54
N GLY A 24 -2.28 5.74 -5.26
CA GLY A 24 -3.07 4.58 -4.85
C GLY A 24 -2.35 3.25 -4.98
N LYS A 25 -1.05 3.27 -5.25
CA LYS A 25 -0.32 2.03 -5.45
C LYS A 25 -0.03 1.36 -4.11
N VAL A 26 -0.24 0.04 -4.06
CA VAL A 26 0.10 -0.73 -2.87
C VAL A 26 1.61 -0.86 -2.81
N LEU A 27 2.19 -0.43 -1.71
CA LEU A 27 3.64 -0.42 -1.55
C LEU A 27 4.16 -1.66 -0.86
N THR A 28 3.49 -2.09 0.20
CA THR A 28 3.90 -3.27 0.95
C THR A 28 2.76 -3.71 1.87
N VAL A 29 2.87 -4.93 2.38
CA VAL A 29 2.00 -5.40 3.45
C VAL A 29 2.91 -5.77 4.61
N ALA A 30 2.61 -5.22 5.77
CA ALA A 30 3.39 -5.48 6.97
C ALA A 30 2.43 -5.74 8.11
N TYR A 31 2.95 -5.99 9.29
CA TYR A 31 2.12 -6.21 10.46
C TYR A 31 2.41 -5.14 11.51
N MET A 32 1.37 -4.80 12.24
CA MET A 32 1.50 -3.90 13.37
C MET A 32 0.96 -4.59 14.60
N ASN A 33 1.55 -4.32 15.75
CA ASN A 33 0.91 -4.65 17.01
C ASN A 33 0.37 -3.34 17.58
N ARG A 34 -0.26 -3.40 18.72
CA ARG A 34 -0.87 -2.20 19.30
C ARG A 34 0.18 -1.12 19.52
N GLU A 35 1.35 -1.51 20.02
CA GLU A 35 2.41 -0.55 20.31
C GLU A 35 2.92 0.14 19.05
N SER A 36 3.18 -0.63 17.97
CA SER A 36 3.66 -0.02 16.72
C SER A 36 2.62 0.89 16.10
N LEU A 37 1.34 0.54 16.23
CA LEU A 37 0.27 1.39 15.73
C LEU A 37 0.19 2.70 16.50
N GLU A 38 0.30 2.64 17.81
CA GLU A 38 0.28 3.83 18.64
C GLU A 38 1.48 4.73 18.34
N ILE A 39 2.65 4.14 18.15
CA ILE A 39 3.84 4.89 17.76
C ILE A 39 3.64 5.53 16.39
N SER A 40 3.08 4.79 15.45
CA SER A 40 2.83 5.32 14.10
C SER A 40 1.94 6.55 14.15
N ILE A 41 0.89 6.49 14.93
CA ILE A 41 -0.04 7.61 15.06
C ILE A 41 0.63 8.80 15.75
N LYS A 42 1.39 8.53 16.78
CA LYS A 42 2.04 9.57 17.55
C LYS A 42 3.12 10.27 16.74
N GLU A 43 3.95 9.49 16.06
CA GLU A 43 5.07 10.05 15.30
C GLU A 43 4.68 10.43 13.87
N LYS A 44 3.51 10.00 13.43
CA LYS A 44 3.01 10.26 12.06
C LYS A 44 3.91 9.65 11.00
N ARG A 45 4.59 8.58 11.34
CA ARG A 45 5.48 7.85 10.45
C ARG A 45 5.27 6.36 10.70
N THR A 46 5.45 5.52 9.66
CA THR A 46 5.15 4.11 9.81
C THR A 46 6.13 3.42 10.74
N CYS A 47 5.57 2.67 11.66
CA CYS A 47 6.30 1.79 12.56
C CYS A 47 5.58 0.45 12.53
N PHE A 48 6.30 -0.62 12.28
CA PHE A 48 5.73 -1.94 12.12
C PHE A 48 6.26 -2.89 13.19
N TRP A 49 5.64 -4.07 13.28
CA TRP A 49 6.18 -5.15 14.08
C TRP A 49 6.83 -6.16 13.13
N SER A 50 8.12 -6.40 13.32
CA SER A 50 8.83 -7.38 12.51
C SER A 50 8.61 -8.76 13.11
N ARG A 51 7.86 -9.59 12.39
CA ARG A 51 7.56 -10.95 12.88
C ARG A 51 8.80 -11.83 12.91
N SER A 52 9.71 -11.63 11.96
CA SER A 52 10.91 -12.46 11.90
C SER A 52 11.93 -12.10 12.97
N ARG A 53 12.00 -10.83 13.34
CA ARG A 53 12.97 -10.39 14.35
C ARG A 53 12.34 -10.22 15.72
N GLY A 54 11.02 -10.23 15.80
CA GLY A 54 10.34 -10.06 17.08
C GLY A 54 10.56 -8.70 17.69
N GLU A 55 10.58 -7.64 16.88
CA GLU A 55 10.83 -6.30 17.41
C GLU A 55 10.13 -5.23 16.61
N LEU A 56 10.04 -4.04 17.19
CA LEU A 56 9.50 -2.89 16.49
C LEU A 56 10.47 -2.44 15.41
N TRP A 57 9.91 -1.95 14.31
CA TRP A 57 10.72 -1.50 13.20
C TRP A 57 10.13 -0.21 12.61
N ARG A 58 10.86 0.89 12.77
CA ARG A 58 10.46 2.16 12.19
C ARG A 58 11.02 2.26 10.78
N LYS A 59 10.12 2.36 9.80
CA LYS A 59 10.52 2.47 8.41
C LYS A 59 11.32 3.75 8.21
N GLY A 60 12.50 3.61 7.57
CA GLY A 60 13.33 4.76 7.30
C GLY A 60 14.32 5.12 8.38
N GLU A 61 14.33 4.38 9.49
CA GLU A 61 15.20 4.70 10.59
C GLU A 61 16.67 4.58 10.19
N THR A 62 17.03 3.59 9.38
CA THR A 62 18.40 3.43 8.92
C THR A 62 18.57 3.79 7.46
N SER A 63 17.51 3.71 6.67
CA SER A 63 17.60 3.92 5.22
C SER A 63 17.12 5.28 4.78
N VAL A 64 16.62 6.09 5.67
CA VAL A 64 15.99 7.39 5.43
C VAL A 64 14.81 7.35 4.45
N ASN A 65 14.29 6.16 4.14
CA ASN A 65 13.12 6.03 3.28
C ASN A 65 11.87 6.07 4.14
N VAL A 66 11.62 7.22 4.73
CA VAL A 66 10.54 7.43 5.67
C VAL A 66 9.20 7.46 4.95
N GLN A 67 8.17 6.95 5.60
CA GLN A 67 6.81 7.00 5.09
C GLN A 67 5.99 7.83 6.07
N HIS A 68 5.54 9.01 5.61
CA HIS A 68 4.75 9.91 6.43
C HIS A 68 3.29 9.53 6.31
N ILE A 69 2.62 9.30 7.42
CA ILE A 69 1.24 8.82 7.41
C ILE A 69 0.29 9.96 7.12
N VAL A 70 -0.56 9.78 6.11
CA VAL A 70 -1.62 10.71 5.78
C VAL A 70 -2.89 10.32 6.52
N ARG A 71 -3.21 9.02 6.50
CA ARG A 71 -4.36 8.52 7.24
C ARG A 71 -4.30 7.00 7.34
N ILE A 72 -5.03 6.46 8.28
CA ILE A 72 -5.14 5.02 8.49
C ILE A 72 -6.63 4.67 8.56
N ASP A 73 -7.05 3.71 7.76
CA ASP A 73 -8.43 3.22 7.78
C ASP A 73 -8.44 1.76 8.17
N THR A 74 -9.56 1.29 8.69
CA THR A 74 -9.74 -0.14 8.93
C THR A 74 -10.90 -0.64 8.09
N ASP A 75 -10.95 -1.94 7.88
CA ASP A 75 -11.99 -2.55 7.06
C ASP A 75 -13.28 -2.79 7.85
N CYS A 76 -14.23 -3.44 7.21
CA CYS A 76 -15.58 -3.55 7.77
C CYS A 76 -15.65 -4.34 9.07
N ASP A 77 -14.77 -5.31 9.25
CA ASP A 77 -14.74 -6.10 10.49
C ASP A 77 -13.55 -5.73 11.39
N MET A 78 -12.82 -4.68 11.03
CA MET A 78 -11.80 -4.06 11.89
C MET A 78 -10.61 -4.95 12.21
N ASP A 79 -10.26 -5.82 11.29
CA ASP A 79 -9.13 -6.73 11.49
C ASP A 79 -8.03 -6.55 10.45
N ALA A 80 -8.07 -5.47 9.68
CA ALA A 80 -7.01 -5.13 8.74
C ALA A 80 -6.98 -3.61 8.58
N LEU A 81 -5.80 -3.09 8.23
CA LEU A 81 -5.62 -1.64 8.08
C LEU A 81 -5.13 -1.30 6.70
N THR A 82 -5.53 -0.14 6.20
CA THR A 82 -4.85 0.50 5.07
C THR A 82 -4.19 1.76 5.62
N VAL A 83 -2.90 1.91 5.30
CA VAL A 83 -2.10 3.02 5.79
C VAL A 83 -1.66 3.82 4.58
N TYR A 84 -2.22 5.02 4.44
CA TYR A 84 -1.90 5.88 3.31
C TYR A 84 -0.74 6.77 3.68
N VAL A 85 0.31 6.78 2.84
CA VAL A 85 1.55 7.47 3.17
C VAL A 85 2.05 8.34 2.02
N GLU A 86 2.84 9.35 2.39
CA GLU A 86 3.70 10.07 1.48
C GLU A 86 5.09 9.54 1.75
N LYS A 87 5.68 8.88 0.76
CA LYS A 87 6.98 8.26 0.98
C LYS A 87 8.13 9.11 0.50
N GLU A 88 9.26 9.00 1.20
CA GLU A 88 10.50 9.62 0.79
C GLU A 88 11.41 8.50 0.30
N GLY A 89 11.45 8.28 -0.98
CA GLY A 89 12.26 7.22 -1.56
C GLY A 89 11.50 5.91 -1.73
N PRO A 90 12.17 4.89 -2.24
CA PRO A 90 11.52 3.61 -2.55
C PRO A 90 10.99 2.90 -1.31
N ALA A 91 9.86 2.23 -1.46
CA ALA A 91 9.27 1.49 -0.35
C ALA A 91 10.01 0.17 -0.10
N CYS A 92 10.57 -0.43 -1.14
CA CYS A 92 11.22 -1.72 -1.03
C CYS A 92 12.72 -1.56 -0.81
N HIS A 93 13.29 -2.41 0.06
CA HIS A 93 14.72 -2.36 0.34
C HIS A 93 15.56 -2.67 -0.90
N THR A 94 14.98 -3.25 -1.95
CA THR A 94 15.70 -3.51 -3.20
C THR A 94 15.78 -2.26 -4.07
N GLY A 95 15.19 -1.16 -3.66
CA GLY A 95 15.20 0.07 -4.44
C GLY A 95 13.99 0.26 -5.33
N ASN A 96 13.08 -0.71 -5.37
CA ASN A 96 11.86 -0.59 -6.14
C ASN A 96 10.84 0.27 -5.41
N GLU A 97 9.99 0.93 -6.18
CA GLU A 97 8.98 1.80 -5.62
C GLU A 97 8.00 1.04 -4.75
N SER A 98 7.69 -0.19 -5.11
CA SER A 98 6.78 -1.05 -4.39
C SER A 98 7.45 -2.40 -4.16
N CYS A 99 7.04 -3.10 -3.12
CA CYS A 99 7.50 -4.46 -2.90
C CYS A 99 6.83 -5.44 -3.87
N PHE A 100 5.74 -5.03 -4.50
CA PHE A 100 4.97 -5.90 -5.38
C PHE A 100 5.39 -5.71 -6.84
N PHE A 101 6.54 -6.28 -7.20
CA PHE A 101 7.05 -6.14 -8.55
C PHE A 101 7.27 -7.49 -9.25
N ASN A 102 6.89 -8.59 -8.63
CA ASN A 102 6.98 -9.91 -9.25
C ASN A 102 5.59 -10.36 -9.66
N ASN A 103 5.43 -10.66 -10.93
CA ASN A 103 4.14 -11.08 -11.45
C ASN A 103 3.91 -12.58 -11.23
N VAL A 104 2.76 -12.96 -10.74
CA VAL A 104 2.38 -14.36 -10.54
C VAL A 104 1.52 -14.86 -11.67
N TYR A 105 0.57 -14.05 -12.12
CA TYR A 105 -0.39 -14.45 -13.13
C TYR A 105 -0.98 -13.22 -13.80
N THR A 106 -1.16 -13.31 -15.08
CA THR A 106 -1.84 -12.27 -15.86
C THR A 106 -2.89 -12.94 -16.71
N ASN A 107 -4.12 -12.44 -16.64
CA ASN A 107 -5.19 -12.95 -17.51
C ASN A 107 -5.03 -12.31 -18.87
N GLU A 108 -4.56 -13.10 -19.84
CA GLU A 108 -4.23 -12.57 -21.15
C GLU A 108 -5.44 -12.18 -21.98
N GLU A 109 -6.61 -12.62 -21.61
CA GLU A 109 -7.82 -12.21 -22.30
C GLU A 109 -8.15 -10.75 -21.99
N ILE A 110 -7.72 -10.24 -20.85
CA ILE A 110 -8.00 -8.87 -20.43
C ILE A 110 -6.73 -8.04 -20.44
N ALA A 111 -5.64 -8.62 -19.92
CA ALA A 111 -4.40 -7.90 -19.69
C ALA A 111 -3.77 -7.21 -20.89
N PRO A 112 -3.89 -7.75 -22.13
CA PRO A 112 -3.28 -7.03 -23.25
C PRO A 112 -3.73 -5.60 -23.36
N ALA A 113 -4.94 -5.31 -22.87
CA ALA A 113 -5.43 -3.95 -22.89
C ALA A 113 -4.70 -3.06 -21.89
N PHE A 114 -4.01 -3.66 -20.92
CA PHE A 114 -3.32 -2.92 -19.89
C PHE A 114 -1.81 -3.03 -19.98
N SER A 115 -1.29 -3.62 -21.05
CA SER A 115 0.14 -3.62 -21.28
C SER A 115 0.53 -2.19 -21.62
N LEU A 116 1.80 -1.87 -21.44
CA LEU A 116 2.28 -0.53 -21.71
C LEU A 116 1.96 -0.11 -23.12
N GLU A 117 2.23 -0.97 -24.09
CA GLU A 117 1.96 -0.68 -25.45
C GLU A 117 0.49 -0.50 -25.74
N ALA A 118 -0.33 -1.43 -25.28
CA ALA A 118 -1.75 -1.35 -25.46
C ALA A 118 -2.36 -0.15 -24.77
N LEU A 119 -1.81 0.19 -23.61
CA LEU A 119 -2.30 1.34 -22.89
C LEU A 119 -2.01 2.63 -23.63
N GLN A 120 -0.86 2.74 -24.24
CA GLN A 120 -0.54 3.92 -25.02
C GLN A 120 -1.45 4.03 -26.24
N THR A 121 -1.74 2.92 -26.89
CA THR A 121 -2.64 2.92 -28.03
C THR A 121 -4.03 3.34 -27.58
N LEU A 122 -4.48 2.88 -26.43
CA LEU A 122 -5.76 3.27 -25.91
C LEU A 122 -5.83 4.75 -25.60
N ILE A 123 -4.80 5.28 -25.03
CA ILE A 123 -4.76 6.70 -24.71
C ILE A 123 -4.83 7.53 -25.99
N GLU A 124 -4.12 7.14 -27.01
CA GLU A 124 -4.17 7.85 -28.26
C GLU A 124 -5.53 7.76 -28.92
N GLY A 125 -6.13 6.59 -28.88
CA GLY A 125 -7.47 6.43 -29.40
C GLY A 125 -8.47 7.27 -28.65
N ARG A 126 -8.29 7.40 -27.34
CA ARG A 126 -9.21 8.16 -26.54
C ARG A 126 -9.13 9.63 -26.77
N LYS A 127 -7.99 10.11 -27.18
CA LYS A 127 -7.87 11.53 -27.50
C LYS A 127 -8.80 11.90 -28.61
N THR A 128 -9.07 10.96 -29.52
CA THR A 128 -9.95 11.24 -30.59
C THR A 128 -11.36 10.85 -30.29
N GLU A 129 -11.54 9.75 -29.59
CA GLU A 129 -12.86 9.28 -29.35
C GLU A 129 -13.50 9.77 -28.15
N LYS A 130 -12.75 10.26 -27.20
CA LYS A 130 -13.34 10.71 -26.00
C LYS A 130 -14.05 9.67 -25.25
N LYS A 131 -13.54 8.59 -25.06
CA LYS A 131 -14.15 7.55 -24.39
C LYS A 131 -14.15 7.64 -22.98
N GLU A 132 -14.53 8.09 -22.22
CA GLU A 132 -14.46 8.33 -20.91
C GLU A 132 -13.91 7.38 -20.07
N GLY A 133 -13.76 7.66 -18.91
CA GLY A 133 -13.08 6.99 -17.94
C GLY A 133 -13.61 5.69 -17.51
N SER A 134 -14.68 5.24 -18.07
CA SER A 134 -15.19 3.98 -17.66
C SER A 134 -14.18 2.88 -17.73
N TYR A 135 -13.16 3.06 -18.55
CA TYR A 135 -12.15 2.12 -18.67
C TYR A 135 -11.25 2.10 -17.53
N THR A 136 -10.97 3.23 -16.96
CA THR A 136 -10.09 3.32 -15.83
C THR A 136 -10.78 2.93 -14.57
N THR A 137 -12.08 2.97 -14.52
CA THR A 137 -12.71 2.64 -13.28
C THR A 137 -12.55 1.22 -12.90
N TYR A 138 -12.44 0.29 -13.80
CA TYR A 138 -12.27 -1.04 -13.30
C TYR A 138 -10.86 -1.52 -13.36
N LEU A 139 -9.96 -0.66 -13.43
CA LEU A 139 -8.61 -0.99 -13.16
C LEU A 139 -8.37 -1.08 -11.69
N PHE A 140 -9.32 -0.81 -10.92
CA PHE A 140 -9.17 -0.93 -9.50
C PHE A 140 -10.06 -1.93 -8.95
#